data_bbca9bf7f9dccdf070f1e090521e7307
#
_entry.id   bbca9bf7f9dccdf070f1e090521e7307
#
_cell.length_a   1.000
_cell.length_b   1.000
_cell.length_c   1.000
_cell.angle_alpha   90.00
_cell.angle_beta   90.00
_cell.angle_gamma   90.00
#
_symmetry.space_group_name_H-M   'P 1'
#
loop_
_entity.id
_entity.type
_entity.pdbx_description
1 polymer ?
#
loop_
_entity_poly.entity_id
_entity_poly.type
_entity_poly.pdbx_seq_one_letter_code
_entity_poly.pdbx_strand_id
1 'polypeptide(L)'
;MKQPFCAPSEALRRVLDAAAALPRPETETVPLDEAGGRIAAGTLSARMDQPPFDRSPFDGYALHSADAAGASRETPVTLPVTMKLYAGDAPASPLPVGCAARIMTGAPLPEGADCVLMQELTDSGEETVQLYAAMKPQQNVVFRGGDIAAGAVIAEAGTVLSPAHLGVLAGQGYADVPVYKTLTVGVLATGSELLAPGEAWTPGKIYDANGVQNAARLRQLGFAVNRRHCSDDPEEIAREMRELLAECDAVITSGGVSVGQKDYLPAVLEQLNADILFAGVAQKPGSPMLAGKINGKLVFCLSGNPFAAAATLEQYALPALLRAAGRCEESCLLPRTTRTLTTGFSKPSKGNRYLRAKAMGGSVTIPGEGNAEAHSSGSLSAMIGCNCLVGLPAGSGPVTPGEEVEVLRFVQ
;
A
#
# COMPACT_ATOMS: atom_id res chain seq x y z
N MET A 1 1.34 33.80 25.32
CA MET A 1 2.09 32.60 25.77
C MET A 1 2.22 31.66 24.59
N LYS A 2 3.45 31.26 24.19
CA LYS A 2 3.63 30.25 23.14
C LYS A 2 2.99 28.95 23.64
N GLN A 3 2.02 28.41 22.92
CA GLN A 3 1.47 27.08 23.22
C GLN A 3 2.63 26.06 23.18
N PRO A 4 2.67 25.10 24.11
CA PRO A 4 3.68 24.04 24.08
C PRO A 4 3.50 23.22 22.81
N PHE A 5 4.61 22.76 22.23
CA PHE A 5 4.57 21.89 21.05
C PHE A 5 3.78 20.62 21.34
N CYS A 6 2.97 20.21 20.39
CA CYS A 6 2.15 19.01 20.48
C CYS A 6 3.05 17.74 20.55
N ALA A 7 2.70 16.77 21.37
CA ALA A 7 3.40 15.47 21.36
C ALA A 7 3.23 14.77 19.99
N PRO A 8 4.23 14.03 19.48
CA PRO A 8 4.14 13.37 18.18
C PRO A 8 2.90 12.46 18.00
N SER A 9 2.58 11.67 19.01
CA SER A 9 1.39 10.80 18.97
C SER A 9 0.08 11.58 18.94
N GLU A 10 0.00 12.67 19.68
CA GLU A 10 -1.17 13.55 19.72
C GLU A 10 -1.32 14.32 18.40
N ALA A 11 -0.22 14.79 17.80
CA ALA A 11 -0.24 15.43 16.49
C ALA A 11 -0.78 14.48 15.41
N LEU A 12 -0.29 13.24 15.38
CA LEU A 12 -0.76 12.21 14.47
C LEU A 12 -2.27 11.93 14.67
N ARG A 13 -2.70 11.73 15.91
CA ARG A 13 -4.12 11.50 16.24
C ARG A 13 -5.00 12.65 15.72
N ARG A 14 -4.64 13.91 15.98
CA ARG A 14 -5.43 15.08 15.56
C ARG A 14 -5.59 15.15 14.03
N VAL A 15 -4.55 14.87 13.26
CA VAL A 15 -4.66 14.91 11.79
C VAL A 15 -5.46 13.72 11.24
N LEU A 16 -5.38 12.54 11.86
CA LEU A 16 -6.19 11.37 11.49
C LEU A 16 -7.66 11.59 11.82
N ASP A 17 -7.99 12.12 13.01
CA ASP A 17 -9.35 12.46 13.42
C ASP A 17 -9.95 13.51 12.47
N ALA A 18 -9.16 14.54 12.12
CA ALA A 18 -9.57 15.56 11.17
C ALA A 18 -9.83 15.01 9.77
N ALA A 19 -8.97 14.08 9.29
CA ALA A 19 -9.15 13.41 8.01
C ALA A 19 -10.36 12.45 8.02
N ALA A 20 -10.57 11.73 9.11
CA ALA A 20 -11.71 10.83 9.26
C ALA A 20 -13.06 11.55 9.28
N ALA A 21 -13.07 12.82 9.75
CA ALA A 21 -14.25 13.67 9.77
C ALA A 21 -14.60 14.29 8.40
N LEU A 22 -13.72 14.16 7.40
CA LEU A 22 -14.02 14.62 6.04
C LEU A 22 -15.01 13.67 5.35
N PRO A 23 -15.84 14.17 4.43
CA PRO A 23 -16.64 13.30 3.59
C PRO A 23 -15.72 12.37 2.78
N ARG A 24 -16.16 11.13 2.56
CA ARG A 24 -15.46 10.20 1.68
C ARG A 24 -15.36 10.79 0.27
N PRO A 25 -14.28 10.51 -0.48
CA PRO A 25 -14.19 10.91 -1.88
C PRO A 25 -15.35 10.35 -2.68
N GLU A 26 -15.72 11.04 -3.76
CA GLU A 26 -16.69 10.52 -4.71
C GLU A 26 -16.22 9.17 -5.26
N THR A 27 -17.21 8.34 -5.63
CA THR A 27 -16.95 7.04 -6.25
C THR A 27 -16.96 7.18 -7.76
N GLU A 28 -16.05 6.47 -8.41
CA GLU A 28 -16.06 6.25 -9.85
C GLU A 28 -15.91 4.76 -10.17
N THR A 29 -16.35 4.35 -11.34
CA THR A 29 -16.17 2.99 -11.84
C THR A 29 -15.05 3.00 -12.85
N VAL A 30 -14.04 2.16 -12.67
CA VAL A 30 -12.89 2.05 -13.58
C VAL A 30 -12.76 0.63 -14.14
N PRO A 31 -12.23 0.47 -15.36
CA PRO A 31 -11.86 -0.85 -15.89
C PRO A 31 -10.94 -1.58 -14.89
N LEU A 32 -11.11 -2.90 -14.79
CA LEU A 32 -10.33 -3.71 -13.84
C LEU A 32 -8.81 -3.56 -14.05
N ASP A 33 -8.35 -3.46 -15.29
CA ASP A 33 -6.94 -3.27 -15.64
C ASP A 33 -6.36 -1.93 -15.13
N GLU A 34 -7.21 -0.93 -14.89
CA GLU A 34 -6.82 0.39 -14.36
C GLU A 34 -6.99 0.51 -12.84
N ALA A 35 -7.53 -0.53 -12.20
CA ALA A 35 -7.85 -0.51 -10.78
C ALA A 35 -6.65 -0.77 -9.85
N GLY A 36 -5.49 -1.17 -10.40
CA GLY A 36 -4.28 -1.43 -9.60
C GLY A 36 -3.82 -0.21 -8.81
N GLY A 37 -3.67 -0.37 -7.48
CA GLY A 37 -3.29 0.73 -6.58
C GLY A 37 -4.44 1.69 -6.23
N ARG A 38 -5.61 1.57 -6.87
CA ARG A 38 -6.82 2.35 -6.50
C ARG A 38 -7.42 1.82 -5.19
N ILE A 39 -8.25 2.62 -4.56
CA ILE A 39 -8.89 2.29 -3.29
C ILE A 39 -10.33 1.86 -3.57
N ALA A 40 -10.70 0.64 -3.17
CA ALA A 40 -12.06 0.13 -3.31
C ALA A 40 -13.07 1.04 -2.59
N ALA A 41 -14.13 1.47 -3.29
CA ALA A 41 -15.18 2.34 -2.72
C ALA A 41 -16.32 1.55 -2.09
N GLY A 42 -16.37 0.24 -2.26
CA GLY A 42 -17.36 -0.68 -1.71
C GLY A 42 -16.78 -2.06 -1.48
N THR A 43 -17.57 -2.92 -0.86
CA THR A 43 -17.21 -4.33 -0.68
C THR A 43 -17.30 -5.07 -2.02
N LEU A 44 -16.22 -5.74 -2.39
CA LEU A 44 -16.11 -6.60 -3.56
C LEU A 44 -16.15 -8.06 -3.09
N SER A 45 -17.13 -8.83 -3.56
CA SER A 45 -17.34 -10.21 -3.12
C SER A 45 -17.26 -11.19 -4.30
N ALA A 46 -16.96 -12.43 -4.00
CA ALA A 46 -16.97 -13.51 -4.98
C ALA A 46 -18.36 -13.70 -5.57
N ARG A 47 -18.47 -13.67 -6.91
CA ARG A 47 -19.73 -13.86 -7.65
C ARG A 47 -20.08 -15.32 -7.83
N MET A 48 -19.10 -16.20 -7.78
CA MET A 48 -19.23 -17.64 -7.94
C MET A 48 -18.19 -18.37 -7.09
N ASP A 49 -18.40 -19.67 -6.92
CA ASP A 49 -17.38 -20.55 -6.32
C ASP A 49 -16.11 -20.60 -7.19
N GLN A 50 -14.95 -20.66 -6.56
CA GLN A 50 -13.66 -20.87 -7.21
C GLN A 50 -12.97 -22.10 -6.63
N PRO A 51 -12.68 -23.14 -7.42
CA PRO A 51 -13.13 -23.32 -8.78
C PRO A 51 -14.67 -23.48 -8.87
N PRO A 52 -15.28 -23.22 -10.07
CA PRO A 52 -16.75 -23.25 -10.23
C PRO A 52 -17.33 -24.66 -10.29
N PHE A 53 -16.50 -25.71 -10.35
CA PHE A 53 -16.87 -27.12 -10.41
C PHE A 53 -15.75 -27.98 -9.80
N ASP A 54 -16.08 -29.22 -9.42
CA ASP A 54 -15.08 -30.21 -9.04
C ASP A 54 -14.21 -30.54 -10.25
N ARG A 55 -12.87 -30.56 -10.07
CA ARG A 55 -11.92 -30.73 -11.18
C ARG A 55 -10.76 -31.64 -10.83
N SER A 56 -10.14 -32.20 -11.86
CA SER A 56 -8.90 -32.97 -11.71
C SER A 56 -7.68 -32.05 -11.50
N PRO A 57 -6.84 -32.30 -10.48
CA PRO A 57 -5.54 -31.67 -10.36
C PRO A 57 -4.45 -32.34 -11.20
N PHE A 58 -4.72 -33.51 -11.79
CA PHE A 58 -3.76 -34.36 -12.51
C PHE A 58 -4.32 -34.85 -13.84
N ASP A 59 -3.42 -35.23 -14.73
CA ASP A 59 -3.75 -36.05 -15.89
C ASP A 59 -3.94 -37.50 -15.41
N GLY A 60 -5.03 -38.14 -15.81
CA GLY A 60 -5.35 -39.47 -15.30
C GLY A 60 -6.72 -39.98 -15.70
N TYR A 61 -7.38 -40.67 -14.78
CA TYR A 61 -8.69 -41.27 -14.98
C TYR A 61 -9.60 -40.94 -13.82
N ALA A 62 -10.73 -40.30 -14.12
CA ALA A 62 -11.82 -40.12 -13.18
C ALA A 62 -12.64 -41.44 -13.14
N LEU A 63 -13.01 -41.90 -11.95
CA LEU A 63 -13.70 -43.15 -11.77
C LEU A 63 -14.48 -43.18 -10.44
N HIS A 64 -15.32 -44.19 -10.24
CA HIS A 64 -15.88 -44.49 -8.94
C HIS A 64 -14.79 -45.22 -8.12
N SER A 65 -14.45 -44.74 -6.95
CA SER A 65 -13.41 -45.34 -6.08
C SER A 65 -13.66 -46.80 -5.78
N ALA A 66 -14.93 -47.21 -5.68
CA ALA A 66 -15.34 -48.59 -5.47
C ALA A 66 -14.92 -49.53 -6.61
N ASP A 67 -14.87 -49.02 -7.86
CA ASP A 67 -14.45 -49.79 -9.03
C ASP A 67 -12.93 -50.06 -9.07
N ALA A 68 -12.14 -49.33 -8.29
CA ALA A 68 -10.70 -49.53 -8.10
C ALA A 68 -10.38 -50.35 -6.86
N ALA A 69 -11.39 -50.93 -6.15
CA ALA A 69 -11.18 -51.68 -4.93
C ALA A 69 -10.28 -52.90 -5.19
N GLY A 70 -9.20 -53.03 -4.39
CA GLY A 70 -8.25 -54.12 -4.53
C GLY A 70 -7.28 -54.02 -5.70
N ALA A 71 -7.30 -52.94 -6.50
CA ALA A 71 -6.35 -52.73 -7.59
C ALA A 71 -4.93 -52.58 -7.04
N SER A 72 -4.00 -53.31 -7.63
CA SER A 72 -2.55 -53.22 -7.38
C SER A 72 -1.79 -53.56 -8.66
N ARG A 73 -0.46 -53.44 -8.63
CA ARG A 73 0.39 -53.86 -9.78
C ARG A 73 0.32 -55.36 -10.01
N GLU A 74 0.12 -56.17 -8.93
CA GLU A 74 -0.01 -57.60 -9.00
C GLU A 74 -1.42 -58.07 -9.41
N THR A 75 -2.41 -57.28 -9.09
CA THR A 75 -3.84 -57.54 -9.39
C THR A 75 -4.48 -56.31 -10.00
N PRO A 76 -4.16 -55.96 -11.27
CA PRO A 76 -4.74 -54.80 -11.92
C PRO A 76 -6.24 -54.94 -12.14
N VAL A 77 -6.97 -53.86 -11.98
CA VAL A 77 -8.38 -53.77 -12.36
C VAL A 77 -8.46 -53.10 -13.75
N THR A 78 -9.21 -53.69 -14.69
CA THR A 78 -9.38 -53.12 -16.03
C THR A 78 -10.76 -52.53 -16.16
N LEU A 79 -10.85 -51.27 -16.59
CA LEU A 79 -12.11 -50.56 -16.86
C LEU A 79 -12.17 -50.07 -18.30
N PRO A 80 -13.33 -50.07 -18.96
CA PRO A 80 -13.53 -49.39 -20.23
C PRO A 80 -13.45 -47.88 -20.06
N VAL A 81 -12.79 -47.17 -20.99
CA VAL A 81 -12.73 -45.71 -21.06
C VAL A 81 -13.85 -45.20 -21.96
N THR A 82 -14.87 -44.57 -21.35
CA THR A 82 -16.09 -44.16 -22.06
C THR A 82 -16.12 -42.66 -22.36
N MET A 83 -15.22 -41.86 -21.75
CA MET A 83 -15.16 -40.42 -21.94
C MET A 83 -13.70 -39.98 -22.01
N LYS A 84 -13.45 -38.85 -22.70
CA LYS A 84 -12.21 -38.08 -22.65
C LYS A 84 -12.60 -36.63 -22.35
N LEU A 85 -12.02 -36.07 -21.29
CA LEU A 85 -12.35 -34.75 -20.76
C LEU A 85 -11.09 -33.88 -20.67
N TYR A 86 -11.14 -32.72 -21.30
CA TYR A 86 -10.10 -31.70 -21.29
C TYR A 86 -10.55 -30.47 -20.51
N ALA A 87 -9.62 -29.61 -20.14
CA ALA A 87 -9.95 -28.31 -19.58
C ALA A 87 -10.76 -27.50 -20.61
N GLY A 88 -11.92 -26.99 -20.18
CA GLY A 88 -12.89 -26.30 -21.04
C GLY A 88 -14.05 -27.18 -21.53
N ASP A 89 -13.96 -28.49 -21.36
CA ASP A 89 -15.10 -29.38 -21.67
C ASP A 89 -16.17 -29.29 -20.57
N ALA A 90 -17.39 -29.68 -20.95
CA ALA A 90 -18.51 -29.94 -20.05
C ALA A 90 -18.95 -31.40 -20.22
N PRO A 91 -18.86 -32.26 -19.18
CA PRO A 91 -19.31 -33.64 -19.27
C PRO A 91 -20.79 -33.71 -19.68
N ALA A 92 -21.09 -34.42 -20.80
CA ALA A 92 -22.44 -34.49 -21.36
C ALA A 92 -23.36 -35.46 -20.62
N SER A 93 -22.80 -36.40 -19.82
CA SER A 93 -23.54 -37.43 -19.10
C SER A 93 -22.76 -37.88 -17.84
N PRO A 94 -23.45 -38.49 -16.87
CA PRO A 94 -22.77 -39.14 -15.76
C PRO A 94 -21.84 -40.27 -16.22
N LEU A 95 -20.77 -40.52 -15.45
CA LEU A 95 -19.89 -41.66 -15.66
C LEU A 95 -20.61 -42.96 -15.23
N PRO A 96 -20.75 -43.96 -16.11
CA PRO A 96 -21.36 -45.24 -15.72
C PRO A 96 -20.47 -45.98 -14.69
N VAL A 97 -21.09 -46.67 -13.78
CA VAL A 97 -20.38 -47.60 -12.82
C VAL A 97 -19.61 -48.67 -13.60
N GLY A 98 -18.42 -49.00 -13.18
CA GLY A 98 -17.52 -49.92 -13.88
C GLY A 98 -16.82 -49.32 -15.10
N CYS A 99 -16.83 -48.02 -15.25
CA CYS A 99 -16.19 -47.29 -16.35
C CYS A 99 -15.21 -46.24 -15.80
N ALA A 100 -14.27 -45.79 -16.63
CA ALA A 100 -13.36 -44.69 -16.39
C ALA A 100 -13.53 -43.59 -17.44
N ALA A 101 -13.28 -42.33 -17.03
CA ALA A 101 -13.17 -41.20 -17.93
C ALA A 101 -11.67 -40.76 -17.96
N ARG A 102 -11.08 -40.78 -19.15
CA ARG A 102 -9.76 -40.15 -19.34
C ARG A 102 -9.91 -38.64 -19.06
N ILE A 103 -9.17 -38.12 -18.09
CA ILE A 103 -9.32 -36.73 -17.63
C ILE A 103 -7.95 -36.04 -17.59
N MET A 104 -7.92 -34.79 -18.06
CA MET A 104 -6.71 -33.94 -18.00
C MET A 104 -6.82 -32.94 -16.88
N THR A 105 -5.68 -32.42 -16.45
CA THR A 105 -5.57 -31.38 -15.42
C THR A 105 -6.49 -30.20 -15.72
N GLY A 106 -7.29 -29.79 -14.75
CA GLY A 106 -8.24 -28.69 -14.86
C GLY A 106 -9.59 -29.06 -15.46
N ALA A 107 -9.74 -30.26 -16.03
CA ALA A 107 -11.03 -30.73 -16.57
C ALA A 107 -12.05 -31.01 -15.44
N PRO A 108 -13.36 -30.72 -15.68
CA PRO A 108 -14.39 -31.00 -14.69
C PRO A 108 -14.59 -32.51 -14.51
N LEU A 109 -14.80 -32.92 -13.23
CA LEU A 109 -15.20 -34.29 -12.94
C LEU A 109 -16.59 -34.55 -13.49
N PRO A 110 -16.80 -35.69 -14.19
CA PRO A 110 -18.16 -36.11 -14.58
C PRO A 110 -18.95 -36.53 -13.33
N GLU A 111 -20.25 -36.28 -13.36
CA GLU A 111 -21.16 -36.75 -12.31
C GLU A 111 -20.99 -38.28 -12.10
N GLY A 112 -20.94 -38.74 -10.85
CA GLY A 112 -20.73 -40.15 -10.49
C GLY A 112 -19.26 -40.47 -10.19
N ALA A 113 -18.28 -39.82 -10.84
CA ALA A 113 -16.89 -40.01 -10.43
C ALA A 113 -16.64 -39.33 -9.08
N ASP A 114 -15.93 -40.02 -8.19
CA ASP A 114 -15.58 -39.52 -6.85
C ASP A 114 -14.08 -39.46 -6.59
N CYS A 115 -13.25 -39.86 -7.52
CA CYS A 115 -11.78 -39.79 -7.40
C CYS A 115 -11.11 -39.69 -8.77
N VAL A 116 -9.81 -39.29 -8.77
CA VAL A 116 -8.95 -39.31 -9.94
C VAL A 116 -7.70 -40.11 -9.67
N LEU A 117 -7.49 -41.17 -10.46
CA LEU A 117 -6.24 -41.96 -10.44
C LEU A 117 -5.27 -41.31 -11.43
N MET A 118 -4.06 -40.98 -10.97
CA MET A 118 -3.01 -40.41 -11.80
C MET A 118 -2.60 -41.39 -12.90
N GLN A 119 -2.33 -40.90 -14.10
CA GLN A 119 -1.97 -41.75 -15.26
C GLN A 119 -0.71 -42.61 -15.00
N GLU A 120 0.22 -42.18 -14.16
CA GLU A 120 1.42 -42.90 -13.78
C GLU A 120 1.14 -44.19 -13.00
N LEU A 121 -0.08 -44.31 -12.50
CA LEU A 121 -0.58 -45.51 -11.79
C LEU A 121 -1.50 -46.36 -12.67
N THR A 122 -1.34 -46.26 -13.98
CA THR A 122 -2.11 -46.99 -15.00
C THR A 122 -1.23 -47.39 -16.18
N ASP A 123 -1.77 -48.13 -17.14
CA ASP A 123 -1.16 -48.42 -18.45
C ASP A 123 -1.38 -47.31 -19.49
N SER A 124 -2.07 -46.22 -19.11
CA SER A 124 -2.47 -45.11 -19.99
C SER A 124 -3.35 -45.52 -21.19
N GLY A 125 -4.16 -46.55 -21.02
CA GLY A 125 -4.99 -47.11 -22.08
C GLY A 125 -6.09 -46.18 -22.60
N GLU A 126 -6.36 -46.19 -23.88
CA GLU A 126 -7.28 -45.28 -24.56
C GLU A 126 -8.73 -45.77 -24.66
N GLU A 127 -8.93 -47.08 -24.84
CA GLU A 127 -10.24 -47.74 -24.91
C GLU A 127 -10.57 -48.49 -23.61
N THR A 128 -9.56 -49.03 -22.99
CA THR A 128 -9.61 -49.68 -21.66
C THR A 128 -8.39 -49.25 -20.92
N VAL A 129 -8.46 -49.15 -19.57
CA VAL A 129 -7.36 -48.78 -18.72
C VAL A 129 -7.15 -49.82 -17.62
N GLN A 130 -5.89 -50.18 -17.37
CA GLN A 130 -5.49 -51.00 -16.22
C GLN A 130 -5.10 -50.08 -15.06
N LEU A 131 -5.78 -50.25 -13.93
CA LEU A 131 -5.54 -49.50 -12.70
C LEU A 131 -4.57 -50.29 -11.82
N TYR A 132 -3.48 -49.66 -11.38
CA TYR A 132 -2.43 -50.28 -10.56
C TYR A 132 -2.48 -49.85 -9.08
N ALA A 133 -3.52 -49.11 -8.67
CA ALA A 133 -3.71 -48.68 -7.29
C ALA A 133 -5.19 -48.53 -6.95
N ALA A 134 -5.54 -48.95 -5.74
CA ALA A 134 -6.87 -48.68 -5.17
C ALA A 134 -7.00 -47.19 -4.80
N MET A 135 -8.21 -46.64 -4.93
CA MET A 135 -8.55 -45.26 -4.63
C MET A 135 -9.52 -45.18 -3.46
N LYS A 136 -9.43 -44.06 -2.75
CA LYS A 136 -10.40 -43.66 -1.73
C LYS A 136 -11.37 -42.63 -2.32
N PRO A 137 -12.63 -42.59 -1.81
CA PRO A 137 -13.54 -41.49 -2.15
C PRO A 137 -12.88 -40.15 -1.92
N GLN A 138 -13.12 -39.20 -2.86
CA GLN A 138 -12.62 -37.81 -2.85
C GLN A 138 -11.10 -37.64 -3.01
N GLN A 139 -10.39 -38.73 -3.27
CA GLN A 139 -8.94 -38.69 -3.47
C GLN A 139 -8.62 -38.02 -4.80
N ASN A 140 -7.69 -37.03 -4.78
CA ASN A 140 -7.22 -36.28 -5.94
C ASN A 140 -8.36 -35.50 -6.64
N VAL A 141 -9.27 -34.90 -5.89
CA VAL A 141 -10.30 -34.01 -6.38
C VAL A 141 -10.08 -32.61 -5.81
N VAL A 142 -10.06 -31.60 -6.68
CA VAL A 142 -10.16 -30.20 -6.28
C VAL A 142 -11.63 -29.82 -6.29
N PHE A 143 -12.17 -29.58 -5.11
CA PHE A 143 -13.60 -29.32 -4.94
C PHE A 143 -14.01 -27.92 -5.38
N ARG A 144 -15.21 -27.81 -5.90
CA ARG A 144 -15.91 -26.55 -6.14
C ARG A 144 -15.90 -25.69 -4.88
N GLY A 145 -15.52 -24.41 -5.02
CA GLY A 145 -15.45 -23.46 -3.92
C GLY A 145 -14.31 -23.69 -2.93
N GLY A 146 -13.40 -24.65 -3.22
CA GLY A 146 -12.30 -25.00 -2.32
C GLY A 146 -11.27 -23.88 -2.10
N ASP A 147 -11.18 -22.92 -3.04
CA ASP A 147 -10.35 -21.73 -2.91
C ASP A 147 -11.16 -20.54 -2.38
N ILE A 148 -12.25 -20.18 -3.06
CA ILE A 148 -13.13 -19.07 -2.68
C ILE A 148 -14.59 -19.53 -2.85
N ALA A 149 -15.39 -19.41 -1.80
CA ALA A 149 -16.83 -19.65 -1.87
C ALA A 149 -17.57 -18.41 -2.40
N ALA A 150 -18.64 -18.63 -3.16
CA ALA A 150 -19.54 -17.56 -3.59
C ALA A 150 -20.00 -16.71 -2.40
N GLY A 151 -19.96 -15.37 -2.56
CA GLY A 151 -20.29 -14.41 -1.50
C GLY A 151 -19.14 -14.06 -0.54
N ALA A 152 -18.01 -14.79 -0.59
CA ALA A 152 -16.84 -14.43 0.22
C ALA A 152 -16.32 -13.04 -0.15
N VAL A 153 -15.90 -12.26 0.87
CA VAL A 153 -15.35 -10.91 0.66
C VAL A 153 -13.93 -11.02 0.09
N ILE A 154 -13.70 -10.38 -1.04
CA ILE A 154 -12.40 -10.27 -1.71
C ILE A 154 -11.68 -9.00 -1.25
N ALA A 155 -12.41 -7.88 -1.19
CA ALA A 155 -11.90 -6.61 -0.70
C ALA A 155 -13.02 -5.80 -0.03
N GLU A 156 -12.72 -5.16 1.09
CA GLU A 156 -13.63 -4.23 1.75
C GLU A 156 -13.40 -2.80 1.23
N ALA A 157 -14.37 -1.91 1.47
CA ALA A 157 -14.20 -0.48 1.19
C ALA A 157 -12.97 0.06 1.94
N GLY A 158 -12.12 0.80 1.24
CA GLY A 158 -10.87 1.32 1.79
C GLY A 158 -9.64 0.43 1.55
N THR A 159 -9.83 -0.75 0.97
CA THR A 159 -8.72 -1.63 0.56
C THR A 159 -8.02 -1.06 -0.67
N VAL A 160 -6.70 -1.00 -0.64
CA VAL A 160 -5.87 -0.72 -1.83
C VAL A 160 -5.80 -1.98 -2.68
N LEU A 161 -6.28 -1.91 -3.91
CA LEU A 161 -6.35 -3.06 -4.81
C LEU A 161 -4.95 -3.45 -5.31
N SER A 162 -4.43 -4.57 -4.82
CA SER A 162 -3.15 -5.16 -5.24
C SER A 162 -3.34 -6.01 -6.50
N PRO A 163 -2.24 -6.39 -7.20
CA PRO A 163 -2.32 -7.32 -8.33
C PRO A 163 -3.03 -8.64 -8.00
N ALA A 164 -2.90 -9.15 -6.76
CA ALA A 164 -3.61 -10.35 -6.31
C ALA A 164 -5.13 -10.14 -6.26
N HIS A 165 -5.60 -8.98 -5.75
CA HIS A 165 -7.02 -8.64 -5.77
C HIS A 165 -7.55 -8.60 -7.22
N LEU A 166 -6.80 -7.98 -8.15
CA LEU A 166 -7.22 -7.90 -9.56
C LEU A 166 -7.32 -9.28 -10.20
N GLY A 167 -6.35 -10.17 -9.93
CA GLY A 167 -6.37 -11.55 -10.43
C GLY A 167 -7.60 -12.33 -9.95
N VAL A 168 -7.92 -12.21 -8.64
CA VAL A 168 -9.11 -12.85 -8.06
C VAL A 168 -10.39 -12.26 -8.67
N LEU A 169 -10.51 -10.93 -8.76
CA LEU A 169 -11.68 -10.24 -9.33
C LEU A 169 -11.88 -10.61 -10.81
N ALA A 170 -10.80 -10.71 -11.60
CA ALA A 170 -10.84 -11.18 -12.96
C ALA A 170 -11.38 -12.63 -13.05
N GLY A 171 -10.89 -13.52 -12.18
CA GLY A 171 -11.39 -14.91 -12.06
C GLY A 171 -12.86 -14.99 -11.63
N GLN A 172 -13.40 -13.93 -11.04
CA GLN A 172 -14.80 -13.76 -10.66
C GLN A 172 -15.64 -13.03 -11.75
N GLY A 173 -15.04 -12.73 -12.91
CA GLY A 173 -15.73 -12.09 -14.03
C GLY A 173 -16.05 -10.61 -13.83
N TYR A 174 -15.28 -9.89 -13.03
CA TYR A 174 -15.36 -8.44 -12.94
C TYR A 174 -14.69 -7.80 -14.16
N ALA A 175 -15.41 -6.99 -14.92
CA ALA A 175 -14.86 -6.18 -15.99
C ALA A 175 -14.41 -4.80 -15.48
N ASP A 176 -15.12 -4.31 -14.48
CA ASP A 176 -14.89 -3.02 -13.84
C ASP A 176 -15.18 -3.09 -12.34
N VAL A 177 -14.69 -2.11 -11.59
CA VAL A 177 -14.84 -2.03 -10.13
C VAL A 177 -15.06 -0.60 -9.65
N PRO A 178 -15.88 -0.39 -8.59
CA PRO A 178 -16.05 0.89 -7.95
C PRO A 178 -14.82 1.23 -7.08
N VAL A 179 -14.24 2.40 -7.31
CA VAL A 179 -13.11 2.93 -6.55
C VAL A 179 -13.38 4.37 -6.11
N TYR A 180 -12.70 4.84 -5.08
CA TYR A 180 -12.72 6.26 -4.75
C TYR A 180 -11.96 7.06 -5.79
N LYS A 181 -12.45 8.24 -6.15
CA LYS A 181 -11.74 9.19 -7.00
C LYS A 181 -10.40 9.57 -6.38
N THR A 182 -9.40 9.71 -7.23
CA THR A 182 -8.07 10.17 -6.83
C THR A 182 -8.13 11.59 -6.33
N LEU A 183 -7.63 11.84 -5.11
CA LEU A 183 -7.50 13.19 -4.57
C LEU A 183 -6.37 13.95 -5.26
N THR A 184 -6.59 15.24 -5.48
CA THR A 184 -5.58 16.20 -5.96
C THR A 184 -5.00 16.97 -4.78
N VAL A 185 -3.66 16.98 -4.64
CA VAL A 185 -2.95 17.70 -3.58
C VAL A 185 -2.16 18.84 -4.17
N GLY A 186 -2.42 20.06 -3.69
CA GLY A 186 -1.63 21.24 -3.97
C GLY A 186 -0.30 21.18 -3.21
N VAL A 187 0.82 21.45 -3.88
CA VAL A 187 2.14 21.56 -3.26
C VAL A 187 2.71 22.94 -3.57
N LEU A 188 2.85 23.78 -2.54
CA LEU A 188 3.35 25.16 -2.64
C LEU A 188 4.71 25.28 -1.95
N ALA A 189 5.77 25.56 -2.71
CA ALA A 189 7.06 25.94 -2.16
C ALA A 189 7.12 27.46 -1.98
N THR A 190 7.42 27.95 -0.78
CA THR A 190 7.56 29.36 -0.49
C THR A 190 9.02 29.71 -0.19
N GLY A 191 9.52 30.76 -0.82
CA GLY A 191 10.88 31.24 -0.61
C GLY A 191 11.35 32.16 -1.74
N SER A 192 11.72 33.38 -1.38
CA SER A 192 12.29 34.33 -2.36
C SER A 192 13.62 33.88 -2.91
N GLU A 193 14.29 32.91 -2.25
CA GLU A 193 15.55 32.29 -2.71
C GLU A 193 15.32 31.18 -3.76
N LEU A 194 14.08 30.70 -3.95
CA LEU A 194 13.80 29.54 -4.79
C LEU A 194 13.82 29.86 -6.28
N LEU A 195 14.39 28.96 -7.05
CA LEU A 195 14.30 28.88 -8.51
C LEU A 195 13.59 27.59 -8.90
N ALA A 196 12.84 27.62 -9.99
CA ALA A 196 12.33 26.39 -10.58
C ALA A 196 13.49 25.57 -11.17
N PRO A 197 13.48 24.23 -11.07
CA PRO A 197 14.44 23.38 -11.76
C PRO A 197 14.45 23.66 -13.28
N GLY A 198 15.64 23.96 -13.82
CA GLY A 198 15.81 24.34 -15.23
C GLY A 198 16.01 25.85 -15.46
N GLU A 199 15.68 26.70 -14.50
CA GLU A 199 16.02 28.12 -14.57
C GLU A 199 17.53 28.32 -14.41
N ALA A 200 18.04 29.44 -15.00
CA ALA A 200 19.45 29.82 -14.87
C ALA A 200 19.78 30.15 -13.39
N TRP A 201 20.80 29.49 -12.85
CA TRP A 201 21.22 29.78 -11.47
C TRP A 201 21.79 31.17 -11.32
N THR A 202 21.44 31.85 -10.23
CA THR A 202 21.96 33.15 -9.85
C THR A 202 22.45 33.14 -8.41
N PRO A 203 23.49 33.97 -8.06
CA PRO A 203 24.00 34.04 -6.68
C PRO A 203 22.89 34.31 -5.64
N GLY A 204 22.92 33.58 -4.51
CA GLY A 204 21.93 33.72 -3.44
C GLY A 204 20.63 32.93 -3.66
N LYS A 205 20.50 32.23 -4.77
CA LYS A 205 19.34 31.37 -5.07
C LYS A 205 19.68 29.91 -4.95
N ILE A 206 18.64 29.11 -4.68
CA ILE A 206 18.67 27.64 -4.65
C ILE A 206 17.48 27.11 -5.46
N TYR A 207 17.57 25.86 -5.94
CA TYR A 207 16.45 25.24 -6.62
C TYR A 207 15.43 24.64 -5.65
N ASP A 208 14.14 24.70 -5.99
CA ASP A 208 13.05 24.05 -5.25
C ASP A 208 13.20 22.51 -5.28
N ALA A 209 13.89 21.97 -4.29
CA ALA A 209 14.02 20.52 -4.09
C ALA A 209 12.82 19.95 -3.34
N ASN A 210 12.28 20.67 -2.36
CA ASN A 210 11.18 20.19 -1.50
C ASN A 210 9.89 20.01 -2.29
N GLY A 211 9.52 20.97 -3.12
CA GLY A 211 8.31 20.88 -3.94
C GLY A 211 8.38 19.69 -4.91
N VAL A 212 9.55 19.45 -5.52
CA VAL A 212 9.77 18.28 -6.39
C VAL A 212 9.67 16.97 -5.62
N GLN A 213 10.36 16.86 -4.47
CA GLN A 213 10.40 15.66 -3.65
C GLN A 213 9.00 15.31 -3.09
N ASN A 214 8.31 16.29 -2.51
CA ASN A 214 6.98 16.09 -1.94
C ASN A 214 5.97 15.70 -3.03
N ALA A 215 6.01 16.36 -4.19
CA ALA A 215 5.16 16.02 -5.32
C ALA A 215 5.43 14.59 -5.85
N ALA A 216 6.70 14.21 -5.97
CA ALA A 216 7.08 12.87 -6.40
C ALA A 216 6.57 11.80 -5.41
N ARG A 217 6.72 12.07 -4.11
CA ARG A 217 6.25 11.14 -3.07
C ARG A 217 4.72 10.98 -3.05
N LEU A 218 3.99 12.06 -3.22
CA LEU A 218 2.53 12.03 -3.32
C LEU A 218 2.07 11.23 -4.55
N ARG A 219 2.69 11.46 -5.73
CA ARG A 219 2.38 10.70 -6.95
C ARG A 219 2.68 9.21 -6.79
N GLN A 220 3.76 8.84 -6.12
CA GLN A 220 4.09 7.45 -5.81
C GLN A 220 2.98 6.75 -5.02
N LEU A 221 2.24 7.49 -4.19
CA LEU A 221 1.11 6.99 -3.39
C LEU A 221 -0.25 7.14 -4.08
N GLY A 222 -0.26 7.51 -5.37
CA GLY A 222 -1.46 7.56 -6.19
C GLY A 222 -2.22 8.90 -6.16
N PHE A 223 -1.68 9.96 -5.55
CA PHE A 223 -2.31 11.29 -5.59
C PHE A 223 -2.04 12.02 -6.90
N ALA A 224 -3.02 12.77 -7.41
CA ALA A 224 -2.78 13.82 -8.38
C ALA A 224 -2.13 15.03 -7.68
N VAL A 225 -1.23 15.74 -8.36
CA VAL A 225 -0.46 16.83 -7.73
C VAL A 225 -0.42 18.06 -8.62
N ASN A 226 -0.85 19.19 -8.06
CA ASN A 226 -0.67 20.52 -8.61
C ASN A 226 0.47 21.22 -7.84
N ARG A 227 1.64 21.41 -8.48
CA ARG A 227 2.81 22.02 -7.85
C ARG A 227 3.00 23.45 -8.30
N ARG A 228 3.18 24.36 -7.33
CA ARG A 228 3.47 25.79 -7.53
C ARG A 228 4.61 26.24 -6.62
N HIS A 229 5.19 27.37 -6.90
CA HIS A 229 6.10 28.09 -6.01
C HIS A 229 5.82 29.58 -6.03
N CYS A 230 6.14 30.29 -4.95
CA CYS A 230 6.00 31.72 -4.83
C CYS A 230 7.11 32.33 -3.95
N SER A 231 7.21 33.64 -3.96
CA SER A 231 8.11 34.39 -3.07
C SER A 231 7.62 34.38 -1.62
N ASP A 232 8.42 34.96 -0.69
CA ASP A 232 8.03 35.18 0.71
C ASP A 232 7.17 36.46 0.87
N ASP A 233 6.30 36.76 -0.10
CA ASP A 233 5.33 37.82 0.02
C ASP A 233 4.01 37.27 0.59
N PRO A 234 3.49 37.81 1.73
CA PRO A 234 2.28 37.28 2.37
C PRO A 234 1.05 37.29 1.46
N GLU A 235 0.89 38.33 0.63
CA GLU A 235 -0.27 38.44 -0.26
C GLU A 235 -0.17 37.45 -1.42
N GLU A 236 1.05 37.21 -1.92
CA GLU A 236 1.31 36.20 -2.94
C GLU A 236 1.05 34.80 -2.39
N ILE A 237 1.57 34.48 -1.20
CA ILE A 237 1.31 33.19 -0.53
C ILE A 237 -0.19 32.98 -0.32
N ALA A 238 -0.90 34.01 0.18
CA ALA A 238 -2.34 33.91 0.42
C ALA A 238 -3.13 33.72 -0.88
N ARG A 239 -2.73 34.36 -1.97
CA ARG A 239 -3.34 34.19 -3.30
C ARG A 239 -3.15 32.76 -3.81
N GLU A 240 -1.91 32.25 -3.87
CA GLU A 240 -1.59 30.91 -4.33
C GLU A 240 -2.28 29.84 -3.49
N MET A 241 -2.36 30.03 -2.17
CA MET A 241 -3.09 29.11 -1.30
C MET A 241 -4.59 29.10 -1.59
N ARG A 242 -5.23 30.27 -1.83
CA ARG A 242 -6.66 30.31 -2.19
C ARG A 242 -6.92 29.59 -3.51
N GLU A 243 -6.06 29.81 -4.51
CA GLU A 243 -6.19 29.16 -5.81
C GLU A 243 -6.00 27.66 -5.71
N LEU A 244 -4.95 27.19 -5.00
CA LEU A 244 -4.75 25.75 -4.76
C LEU A 244 -5.91 25.12 -3.97
N LEU A 245 -6.43 25.83 -2.96
CA LEU A 245 -7.61 25.36 -2.20
C LEU A 245 -8.88 25.31 -3.05
N ALA A 246 -8.99 26.12 -4.10
CA ALA A 246 -10.11 26.03 -5.04
C ALA A 246 -9.98 24.81 -5.99
N GLU A 247 -8.76 24.46 -6.40
CA GLU A 247 -8.46 23.44 -7.40
C GLU A 247 -8.17 22.05 -6.81
N CYS A 248 -7.73 21.97 -5.54
CA CYS A 248 -7.22 20.75 -4.91
C CYS A 248 -8.03 20.36 -3.67
N ASP A 249 -7.94 19.11 -3.26
CA ASP A 249 -8.63 18.53 -2.08
C ASP A 249 -7.86 18.80 -0.78
N ALA A 250 -6.56 19.02 -0.86
CA ALA A 250 -5.69 19.38 0.25
C ALA A 250 -4.49 20.21 -0.25
N VAL A 251 -3.81 20.93 0.66
CA VAL A 251 -2.62 21.72 0.33
C VAL A 251 -1.48 21.40 1.30
N ILE A 252 -0.29 21.22 0.75
CA ILE A 252 0.97 21.12 1.48
C ILE A 252 1.84 22.31 1.11
N THR A 253 2.38 23.03 2.09
CA THR A 253 3.40 24.06 1.85
C THR A 253 4.75 23.61 2.40
N SER A 254 5.85 24.13 1.85
CA SER A 254 7.19 23.97 2.40
C SER A 254 7.93 25.32 2.40
N GLY A 255 8.53 25.68 3.54
CA GLY A 255 9.10 27.00 3.81
C GLY A 255 8.16 27.87 4.64
N GLY A 256 8.61 29.01 5.12
CA GLY A 256 7.82 30.08 5.77
C GLY A 256 7.08 29.71 7.08
N VAL A 257 7.42 28.58 7.74
CA VAL A 257 6.66 28.04 8.90
C VAL A 257 7.39 28.15 10.24
N SER A 258 8.66 28.60 10.26
CA SER A 258 9.47 28.69 11.47
C SER A 258 9.15 29.98 12.27
N VAL A 259 10.10 30.47 13.05
CA VAL A 259 9.97 31.68 13.89
C VAL A 259 10.79 32.84 13.37
N GLY A 260 11.26 32.79 12.13
CA GLY A 260 12.03 33.83 11.47
C GLY A 260 11.18 35.06 11.10
N GLN A 261 11.82 36.16 10.80
CA GLN A 261 11.14 37.41 10.42
C GLN A 261 10.34 37.30 9.11
N LYS A 262 10.64 36.31 8.27
CA LYS A 262 9.98 36.05 6.99
C LYS A 262 9.07 34.80 6.99
N ASP A 263 8.74 34.28 8.19
CA ASP A 263 7.85 33.13 8.31
C ASP A 263 6.39 33.59 8.39
N TYR A 264 5.80 33.88 7.22
CA TYR A 264 4.48 34.48 7.10
C TYR A 264 3.31 33.48 7.13
N LEU A 265 3.57 32.18 6.98
CA LEU A 265 2.50 31.16 6.94
C LEU A 265 1.54 31.20 8.13
N PRO A 266 1.98 31.40 9.41
CA PRO A 266 1.04 31.52 10.51
C PRO A 266 0.02 32.68 10.33
N ALA A 267 0.50 33.85 9.85
CA ALA A 267 -0.36 35.00 9.60
C ALA A 267 -1.28 34.78 8.38
N VAL A 268 -0.78 34.16 7.32
CA VAL A 268 -1.58 33.80 6.15
C VAL A 268 -2.67 32.80 6.51
N LEU A 269 -2.38 31.80 7.36
CA LEU A 269 -3.39 30.85 7.83
C LEU A 269 -4.48 31.54 8.65
N GLU A 270 -4.12 32.51 9.50
CA GLU A 270 -5.07 33.33 10.24
C GLU A 270 -5.95 34.17 9.29
N GLN A 271 -5.34 34.84 8.30
CA GLN A 271 -6.05 35.59 7.24
C GLN A 271 -7.03 34.71 6.44
N LEU A 272 -6.68 33.44 6.23
CA LEU A 272 -7.53 32.48 5.54
C LEU A 272 -8.54 31.75 6.47
N ASN A 273 -8.66 32.19 7.72
CA ASN A 273 -9.51 31.58 8.74
C ASN A 273 -9.29 30.08 8.94
N ALA A 274 -8.03 29.67 9.00
CA ALA A 274 -7.69 28.27 9.21
C ALA A 274 -8.09 27.80 10.62
N ASP A 275 -8.72 26.64 10.69
CA ASP A 275 -8.93 25.88 11.92
C ASP A 275 -7.63 25.10 12.23
N ILE A 276 -6.82 25.60 13.17
CA ILE A 276 -5.50 25.06 13.49
C ILE A 276 -5.62 23.82 14.38
N LEU A 277 -5.20 22.67 13.87
CA LEU A 277 -5.15 21.42 14.62
C LEU A 277 -3.97 21.40 15.59
N PHE A 278 -2.80 21.84 15.16
CA PHE A 278 -1.63 22.10 16.02
C PHE A 278 -0.62 23.03 15.34
N ALA A 279 0.17 23.71 16.17
CA ALA A 279 1.26 24.58 15.76
C ALA A 279 2.54 24.13 16.47
N GLY A 280 3.36 23.33 15.77
CA GLY A 280 4.58 22.75 16.27
C GLY A 280 4.41 21.36 16.91
N VAL A 281 5.42 20.51 16.67
CA VAL A 281 5.49 19.13 17.21
C VAL A 281 6.77 18.96 18.02
N ALA A 282 6.69 18.32 19.19
CA ALA A 282 7.80 18.10 20.11
C ALA A 282 8.74 16.99 19.61
N GLN A 283 9.39 17.26 18.47
CA GLN A 283 10.33 16.32 17.83
C GLN A 283 11.48 17.03 17.12
N LYS A 284 12.47 16.27 16.68
CA LYS A 284 13.57 16.71 15.82
C LYS A 284 13.86 15.66 14.75
N PRO A 285 13.92 16.04 13.43
CA PRO A 285 13.63 17.37 12.86
C PRO A 285 12.12 17.63 12.73
N GLY A 286 11.77 18.83 12.23
CA GLY A 286 10.41 19.18 11.84
C GLY A 286 9.54 19.75 12.97
N SER A 287 10.13 20.23 14.09
CA SER A 287 9.35 20.90 15.15
C SER A 287 8.41 22.00 14.64
N PRO A 288 8.81 22.91 13.74
CA PRO A 288 7.94 24.01 13.29
C PRO A 288 6.99 23.57 12.19
N MET A 289 6.25 22.50 12.39
CA MET A 289 5.18 22.09 11.50
C MET A 289 3.84 22.65 11.96
N LEU A 290 2.99 23.10 11.02
CA LEU A 290 1.60 23.46 11.25
C LEU A 290 0.68 22.49 10.51
N ALA A 291 -0.43 22.13 11.11
CA ALA A 291 -1.52 21.43 10.45
C ALA A 291 -2.85 22.09 10.79
N GLY A 292 -3.74 22.19 9.83
CA GLY A 292 -5.04 22.80 9.99
C GLY A 292 -6.01 22.43 8.87
N LYS A 293 -7.17 23.07 8.90
CA LYS A 293 -8.19 23.00 7.84
C LYS A 293 -8.56 24.39 7.37
N ILE A 294 -8.79 24.57 6.09
CA ILE A 294 -9.38 25.78 5.49
C ILE A 294 -10.54 25.32 4.60
N ASN A 295 -11.72 25.83 4.83
CA ASN A 295 -12.94 25.45 4.09
C ASN A 295 -13.16 23.93 4.04
N GLY A 296 -12.86 23.21 5.13
CA GLY A 296 -12.99 21.77 5.20
C GLY A 296 -11.87 20.96 4.55
N LYS A 297 -10.88 21.59 3.91
CA LYS A 297 -9.73 20.94 3.28
C LYS A 297 -8.52 20.94 4.20
N LEU A 298 -7.76 19.84 4.22
CA LEU A 298 -6.54 19.71 5.03
C LEU A 298 -5.42 20.60 4.48
N VAL A 299 -4.71 21.25 5.39
CA VAL A 299 -3.54 22.08 5.08
C VAL A 299 -2.39 21.68 6.01
N PHE A 300 -1.22 21.44 5.42
CA PHE A 300 0.01 21.09 6.13
C PHE A 300 1.12 22.06 5.74
N CYS A 301 1.69 22.76 6.71
CA CYS A 301 2.83 23.64 6.49
C CYS A 301 4.10 22.98 7.02
N LEU A 302 4.95 22.54 6.11
CA LEU A 302 6.20 21.83 6.42
C LEU A 302 7.40 22.78 6.46
N SER A 303 8.44 22.36 7.16
CA SER A 303 9.71 23.09 7.23
C SER A 303 10.35 23.30 5.84
N GLY A 304 11.11 24.39 5.66
CA GLY A 304 11.96 24.59 4.50
C GLY A 304 13.17 23.64 4.44
N ASN A 305 13.61 23.09 5.56
CA ASN A 305 14.70 22.11 5.58
C ASN A 305 14.26 20.78 4.96
N PRO A 306 14.95 20.24 3.92
CA PRO A 306 14.50 19.09 3.14
C PRO A 306 14.14 17.85 3.96
N PHE A 307 15.04 17.40 4.85
CA PHE A 307 14.76 16.22 5.66
C PHE A 307 13.65 16.48 6.70
N ALA A 308 13.56 17.70 7.22
CA ALA A 308 12.48 18.05 8.14
C ALA A 308 11.11 17.99 7.45
N ALA A 309 11.02 18.52 6.21
CA ALA A 309 9.82 18.43 5.39
C ALA A 309 9.46 16.97 5.10
N ALA A 310 10.41 16.17 4.61
CA ALA A 310 10.19 14.76 4.30
C ALA A 310 9.75 13.95 5.54
N ALA A 311 10.40 14.13 6.69
CA ALA A 311 10.08 13.40 7.91
C ALA A 311 8.66 13.73 8.43
N THR A 312 8.24 15.00 8.36
CA THR A 312 6.91 15.41 8.80
C THR A 312 5.83 15.10 7.77
N LEU A 313 6.16 15.13 6.47
CA LEU A 313 5.30 14.60 5.42
C LEU A 313 4.94 13.12 5.70
N GLU A 314 5.94 12.27 5.89
CA GLU A 314 5.74 10.83 6.14
C GLU A 314 4.97 10.58 7.43
N GLN A 315 5.25 11.31 8.51
CA GLN A 315 4.68 11.03 9.83
C GLN A 315 3.27 11.56 10.03
N TYR A 316 2.89 12.66 9.38
CA TYR A 316 1.63 13.36 9.67
C TYR A 316 0.78 13.64 8.44
N ALA A 317 1.35 14.26 7.40
CA ALA A 317 0.57 14.67 6.25
C ALA A 317 0.10 13.47 5.42
N LEU A 318 0.99 12.53 5.09
CA LEU A 318 0.63 11.34 4.32
C LEU A 318 -0.39 10.44 5.03
N PRO A 319 -0.26 10.08 6.33
CA PRO A 319 -1.30 9.34 7.02
C PRO A 319 -2.69 9.98 6.94
N ALA A 320 -2.77 11.31 7.13
CA ALA A 320 -4.02 12.03 7.03
C ALA A 320 -4.58 12.06 5.60
N LEU A 321 -3.72 12.30 4.59
CA LEU A 321 -4.14 12.30 3.18
C LEU A 321 -4.59 10.92 2.71
N LEU A 322 -3.90 9.84 3.10
CA LEU A 322 -4.30 8.46 2.80
C LEU A 322 -5.65 8.13 3.45
N ARG A 323 -5.87 8.60 4.69
CA ARG A 323 -7.15 8.47 5.38
C ARG A 323 -8.27 9.24 4.67
N ALA A 324 -7.99 10.48 4.27
CA ALA A 324 -8.91 11.32 3.49
C ALA A 324 -9.23 10.71 2.12
N ALA A 325 -8.25 10.05 1.47
CA ALA A 325 -8.45 9.32 0.22
C ALA A 325 -9.30 8.05 0.37
N GLY A 326 -9.68 7.68 1.59
CA GLY A 326 -10.61 6.58 1.86
C GLY A 326 -9.94 5.28 2.32
N ARG A 327 -8.62 5.23 2.53
CA ARG A 327 -7.94 4.03 3.06
C ARG A 327 -8.44 3.68 4.46
N CYS A 328 -8.40 2.40 4.82
CA CYS A 328 -8.57 1.95 6.19
C CYS A 328 -7.43 2.51 7.07
N GLU A 329 -7.71 2.78 8.34
CA GLU A 329 -6.79 3.52 9.23
C GLU A 329 -5.45 2.82 9.39
N GLU A 330 -5.45 1.50 9.58
CA GLU A 330 -4.23 0.70 9.75
C GLU A 330 -3.28 0.82 8.56
N SER A 331 -3.82 0.95 7.34
CA SER A 331 -3.03 1.08 6.11
C SER A 331 -2.50 2.50 5.86
N CYS A 332 -2.94 3.48 6.66
CA CYS A 332 -2.46 4.86 6.61
C CYS A 332 -1.20 5.06 7.46
N LEU A 333 -0.98 4.23 8.48
CA LEU A 333 0.08 4.41 9.44
C LEU A 333 1.43 3.88 8.92
N LEU A 334 2.52 4.50 9.37
CA LEU A 334 3.86 3.97 9.13
C LEU A 334 4.02 2.65 9.91
N PRO A 335 4.27 1.51 9.23
CA PRO A 335 4.53 0.26 9.92
C PRO A 335 5.72 0.37 10.86
N ARG A 336 5.55 -0.03 12.12
CA ARG A 336 6.58 -0.01 13.16
C ARG A 336 7.19 -1.39 13.33
N THR A 337 8.51 -1.45 13.37
CA THR A 337 9.27 -2.70 13.58
C THR A 337 10.50 -2.40 14.41
N THR A 338 11.01 -3.42 15.10
CA THR A 338 12.32 -3.36 15.76
C THR A 338 13.39 -3.93 14.84
N ARG A 339 14.54 -3.27 14.72
CA ARG A 339 15.66 -3.68 13.88
C ARG A 339 16.99 -3.46 14.59
N THR A 340 17.97 -4.30 14.26
CA THR A 340 19.35 -4.15 14.76
C THR A 340 20.07 -3.04 13.99
N LEU A 341 20.63 -2.09 14.70
CA LEU A 341 21.38 -0.97 14.14
C LEU A 341 22.77 -1.43 13.65
N THR A 342 23.13 -1.05 12.42
CA THR A 342 24.46 -1.36 11.86
C THR A 342 25.46 -0.22 11.98
N THR A 343 24.99 1.01 12.21
CA THR A 343 25.79 2.22 12.37
C THR A 343 25.39 2.97 13.64
N GLY A 344 26.30 3.68 14.27
CA GLY A 344 26.02 4.42 15.49
C GLY A 344 25.47 5.83 15.24
N PHE A 345 24.88 6.42 16.29
CA PHE A 345 24.55 7.83 16.35
C PHE A 345 24.97 8.41 17.70
N SER A 346 26.01 9.24 17.71
CA SER A 346 26.70 9.69 18.92
C SER A 346 26.02 10.79 19.75
N LYS A 347 24.97 11.45 19.18
CA LYS A 347 24.35 12.59 19.86
C LYS A 347 23.17 12.13 20.72
N PRO A 348 23.13 12.46 22.02
CA PRO A 348 21.99 12.16 22.88
C PRO A 348 20.74 12.93 22.40
N SER A 349 19.58 12.35 22.65
CA SER A 349 18.28 12.89 22.23
C SER A 349 17.54 13.49 23.43
N LYS A 350 17.60 14.81 23.60
CA LYS A 350 16.86 15.53 24.67
C LYS A 350 15.33 15.47 24.46
N GLY A 351 14.86 15.35 23.22
CA GLY A 351 13.46 15.19 22.83
C GLY A 351 13.34 14.05 21.82
N ASN A 352 12.10 13.73 21.38
CA ASN A 352 11.89 12.74 20.35
C ASN A 352 12.69 13.08 19.08
N ARG A 353 13.46 12.13 18.58
CA ARG A 353 14.32 12.31 17.42
C ARG A 353 14.02 11.24 16.38
N TYR A 354 13.94 11.69 15.13
CA TYR A 354 13.79 10.81 13.98
C TYR A 354 14.99 10.97 13.05
N LEU A 355 15.61 9.86 12.71
CA LEU A 355 16.76 9.81 11.82
C LEU A 355 16.37 9.09 10.53
N ARG A 356 16.77 9.64 9.38
CA ARG A 356 16.61 8.93 8.11
C ARG A 356 17.46 7.68 8.13
N ALA A 357 16.93 6.59 7.59
CA ALA A 357 17.62 5.31 7.64
C ALA A 357 17.22 4.39 6.47
N LYS A 358 18.05 3.40 6.22
CA LYS A 358 17.81 2.32 5.27
C LYS A 358 17.65 1.01 6.04
N ALA A 359 16.45 0.46 6.05
CA ALA A 359 16.18 -0.86 6.59
C ALA A 359 16.27 -1.91 5.48
N MET A 360 17.00 -3.00 5.76
CA MET A 360 17.16 -4.14 4.87
C MET A 360 17.26 -5.42 5.70
N GLY A 361 16.41 -6.41 5.39
CA GLY A 361 16.33 -7.63 6.21
C GLY A 361 16.01 -7.32 7.68
N GLY A 362 16.78 -7.89 8.60
CA GLY A 362 16.68 -7.69 10.05
C GLY A 362 17.36 -6.42 10.58
N SER A 363 18.08 -5.66 9.74
CA SER A 363 18.94 -4.56 10.16
C SER A 363 18.48 -3.20 9.65
N VAL A 364 19.02 -2.14 10.25
CA VAL A 364 18.83 -0.74 9.83
C VAL A 364 20.14 0.02 9.90
N THR A 365 20.40 0.84 8.88
CA THR A 365 21.59 1.68 8.76
C THR A 365 21.20 3.14 8.76
N ILE A 366 21.80 3.96 9.62
CA ILE A 366 21.72 5.42 9.59
C ILE A 366 22.86 5.90 8.69
N PRO A 367 22.60 6.59 7.56
CA PRO A 367 23.65 7.04 6.65
C PRO A 367 24.49 8.16 7.28
N GLY A 368 25.76 8.27 6.86
CA GLY A 368 26.64 9.37 7.24
C GLY A 368 27.36 9.16 8.59
N GLU A 369 27.68 7.93 8.97
CA GLU A 369 28.50 7.65 10.14
C GLU A 369 29.80 8.45 10.07
N GLY A 370 30.14 9.16 11.17
CA GLY A 370 31.31 10.05 11.23
C GLY A 370 31.15 11.40 10.52
N ASN A 371 30.06 11.62 9.75
CA ASN A 371 29.79 12.88 9.07
C ASN A 371 28.63 13.64 9.73
N ALA A 372 28.94 14.68 10.49
CA ALA A 372 27.93 15.49 11.19
C ALA A 372 26.96 16.20 10.24
N GLU A 373 27.40 16.57 9.04
CA GLU A 373 26.58 17.26 8.03
C GLU A 373 25.53 16.32 7.43
N ALA A 374 25.85 15.04 7.24
CA ALA A 374 24.91 14.04 6.78
C ALA A 374 23.71 13.87 7.72
N HIS A 375 23.84 14.27 8.99
CA HIS A 375 22.75 14.27 9.96
C HIS A 375 22.00 15.61 10.06
N SER A 376 22.42 16.62 9.30
CA SER A 376 21.71 17.91 9.22
C SER A 376 20.34 17.73 8.59
N SER A 377 19.34 18.49 9.08
CA SER A 377 18.00 18.53 8.46
C SER A 377 18.00 19.15 7.06
N GLY A 378 19.05 19.91 6.73
CA GLY A 378 19.26 20.51 5.41
C GLY A 378 19.94 19.57 4.40
N SER A 379 20.50 18.42 4.82
CA SER A 379 21.19 17.50 3.91
C SER A 379 20.19 16.75 3.04
N LEU A 380 20.17 17.06 1.74
CA LEU A 380 19.29 16.44 0.74
C LEU A 380 19.82 15.07 0.29
N SER A 381 21.10 14.97 -0.04
CA SER A 381 21.73 13.75 -0.57
C SER A 381 21.68 12.55 0.38
N ALA A 382 21.73 12.81 1.69
CA ALA A 382 21.67 11.77 2.72
C ALA A 382 20.30 11.05 2.82
N MET A 383 19.29 11.51 2.07
CA MET A 383 17.99 10.82 1.97
C MET A 383 17.98 9.75 0.86
N ILE A 384 18.95 9.76 -0.05
CA ILE A 384 19.00 8.80 -1.16
C ILE A 384 19.15 7.39 -0.61
N GLY A 385 18.22 6.50 -1.02
CA GLY A 385 18.19 5.11 -0.57
C GLY A 385 17.57 4.89 0.81
N CYS A 386 17.18 5.94 1.55
CA CYS A 386 16.43 5.79 2.79
C CYS A 386 14.99 5.35 2.51
N ASN A 387 14.46 4.45 3.36
CA ASN A 387 13.12 3.88 3.24
C ASN A 387 12.39 3.82 4.58
N CYS A 388 12.95 4.46 5.61
CA CYS A 388 12.38 4.48 6.95
C CYS A 388 12.97 5.62 7.81
N LEU A 389 12.38 5.80 8.97
CA LEU A 389 12.91 6.60 10.05
C LEU A 389 13.28 5.69 11.23
N VAL A 390 14.42 5.96 11.87
CA VAL A 390 14.74 5.43 13.20
C VAL A 390 14.21 6.42 14.24
N GLY A 391 13.35 5.97 15.14
CA GLY A 391 12.80 6.74 16.24
C GLY A 391 13.64 6.57 17.50
N LEU A 392 14.16 7.67 18.04
CA LEU A 392 14.84 7.73 19.34
C LEU A 392 13.98 8.53 20.32
N PRO A 393 13.46 7.91 21.39
CA PRO A 393 12.66 8.60 22.39
C PRO A 393 13.41 9.74 23.08
N ALA A 394 12.66 10.65 23.68
CA ALA A 394 13.22 11.69 24.55
C ALA A 394 14.01 11.06 25.71
N GLY A 395 15.19 11.58 25.97
CA GLY A 395 16.10 11.09 27.02
C GLY A 395 17.02 9.95 26.57
N SER A 396 16.93 9.46 25.32
CA SER A 396 17.87 8.46 24.81
C SER A 396 19.30 8.98 24.80
N GLY A 397 20.24 8.12 25.21
CA GLY A 397 21.67 8.33 25.02
C GLY A 397 22.09 8.21 23.56
N PRO A 398 23.41 8.24 23.30
CA PRO A 398 23.96 7.77 22.03
C PRO A 398 23.54 6.31 21.78
N VAL A 399 23.37 5.93 20.52
CA VAL A 399 23.10 4.53 20.13
C VAL A 399 24.27 3.98 19.31
N THR A 400 24.58 2.70 19.53
CA THR A 400 25.74 2.02 18.94
C THR A 400 25.33 0.86 18.03
N PRO A 401 26.19 0.41 17.10
CA PRO A 401 25.94 -0.77 16.32
C PRO A 401 25.64 -2.00 17.21
N GLY A 402 24.67 -2.81 16.81
CA GLY A 402 24.20 -3.97 17.56
C GLY A 402 23.00 -3.70 18.46
N GLU A 403 22.67 -2.45 18.77
CA GLU A 403 21.47 -2.11 19.52
C GLU A 403 20.19 -2.27 18.69
N GLU A 404 19.10 -2.64 19.35
CA GLU A 404 17.77 -2.66 18.76
C GLU A 404 17.10 -1.28 18.84
N VAL A 405 16.57 -0.81 17.71
CA VAL A 405 15.90 0.49 17.62
C VAL A 405 14.53 0.35 16.94
N GLU A 406 13.61 1.26 17.30
CA GLU A 406 12.33 1.36 16.59
C GLU A 406 12.54 1.95 15.21
N VAL A 407 11.91 1.33 14.22
CA VAL A 407 11.94 1.74 12.81
C VAL A 407 10.53 1.95 12.31
N LEU A 408 10.27 3.14 11.76
CA LEU A 408 9.04 3.51 11.09
C LEU A 408 9.26 3.37 9.58
N ARG A 409 8.66 2.34 8.95
CA ARG A 409 8.80 2.08 7.51
C ARG A 409 7.90 3.03 6.72
N PHE A 410 8.40 3.55 5.60
CA PHE A 410 7.55 4.36 4.70
C PHE A 410 6.48 3.48 4.07
N VAL A 411 5.26 4.00 3.98
CA VAL A 411 4.13 3.35 3.28
C VAL A 411 4.48 3.21 1.79
N GLN A 412 4.14 2.08 1.21
CA GLN A 412 4.31 1.81 -0.22
C GLN A 412 2.97 1.91 -0.96
#